data_3ccf6e70c243eeb7f32c2cffc3fd4772
#
_entry.id   3ccf6e70c243eeb7f32c2cffc3fd4772
#
_cell.length_a   1.000
_cell.length_b   1.000
_cell.length_c   1.000
_cell.angle_alpha   90.00
_cell.angle_beta   90.00
_cell.angle_gamma   90.00
#
_symmetry.space_group_name_H-M   'P 1'
#
loop_
_entity.id
_entity.type
_entity.pdbx_description
1 polymer ?
#
loop_
_entity_poly.entity_id
_entity_poly.type
_entity_poly.pdbx_seq_one_letter_code
_entity_poly.pdbx_strand_id
1 'polypeptide(L)'
;VERAAPLFDRLVVSVAENPVKGPSFTLDERIDLARQALAGIAGVEVVGYRVLLADFVRELGAGVILRGLRAVSDFEYEFQLASMNRHLIPEAETLFLTPAEQWSFISSSLVREVARFGGDVSGFVHPVVWAALQRRFA
;
A
#
# COMPACT_ATOMS: atom_id res chain seq x y z
N VAL A 1 8.31 1.93 1.22
CA VAL A 1 8.96 0.84 0.50
C VAL A 1 10.48 0.99 0.58
N GLU A 2 11.06 2.14 0.25
CA GLU A 2 12.53 2.39 0.29
C GLU A 2 13.19 2.00 1.61
N ARG A 3 12.55 2.32 2.76
CA ARG A 3 13.06 1.96 4.09
C ARG A 3 12.88 0.47 4.42
N ALA A 4 11.93 -0.20 3.77
CA ALA A 4 11.66 -1.61 3.99
C ALA A 4 12.53 -2.51 3.11
N ALA A 5 12.80 -2.12 1.86
CA ALA A 5 13.52 -2.93 0.90
C ALA A 5 14.86 -3.48 1.43
N PRO A 6 15.73 -2.70 2.11
CA PRO A 6 16.99 -3.21 2.63
C PRO A 6 16.87 -4.16 3.84
N LEU A 7 15.66 -4.33 4.40
CA LEU A 7 15.43 -5.20 5.55
C LEU A 7 15.09 -6.64 5.17
N PHE A 8 14.80 -6.91 3.89
CA PHE A 8 14.33 -8.20 3.39
C PHE A 8 15.06 -8.59 2.11
N ASP A 9 15.29 -9.87 1.90
CA ASP A 9 15.87 -10.40 0.66
C ASP A 9 14.90 -10.21 -0.53
N ARG A 10 13.60 -10.23 -0.26
CA ARG A 10 12.54 -10.02 -1.25
C ARG A 10 11.40 -9.25 -0.60
N LEU A 11 10.96 -8.18 -1.24
CA LEU A 11 9.82 -7.38 -0.80
C LEU A 11 8.73 -7.37 -1.88
N VAL A 12 7.56 -7.91 -1.57
CA VAL A 12 6.40 -7.90 -2.46
C VAL A 12 5.42 -6.81 -2.02
N VAL A 13 5.24 -5.79 -2.87
CA VAL A 13 4.20 -4.78 -2.71
C VAL A 13 2.89 -5.32 -3.25
N SER A 14 1.98 -5.64 -2.34
CA SER A 14 0.74 -6.34 -2.63
C SER A 14 -0.41 -5.35 -2.84
N VAL A 15 -1.05 -5.39 -4.01
CA VAL A 15 -2.17 -4.54 -4.37
C VAL A 15 -3.47 -5.34 -4.31
N ALA A 16 -4.26 -5.11 -3.26
CA ALA A 16 -5.53 -5.80 -3.08
C ALA A 16 -6.63 -5.26 -4.01
N GLU A 17 -7.43 -6.13 -4.60
CA GLU A 17 -8.72 -5.74 -5.13
C GLU A 17 -9.68 -5.48 -3.96
N ASN A 18 -10.15 -4.25 -3.82
CA ASN A 18 -11.12 -3.89 -2.80
C ASN A 18 -12.19 -2.95 -3.39
N PRO A 19 -13.25 -3.50 -3.99
CA PRO A 19 -14.31 -2.71 -4.61
C PRO A 19 -15.10 -1.86 -3.59
N VAL A 20 -15.20 -2.32 -2.34
CA VAL A 20 -15.96 -1.61 -1.28
C VAL A 20 -15.34 -0.24 -0.96
N LYS A 21 -14.02 -0.09 -1.10
CA LYS A 21 -13.32 1.18 -0.85
C LYS A 21 -13.49 2.22 -1.97
N GLY A 22 -14.17 1.89 -3.08
CA GLY A 22 -14.37 2.79 -4.22
C GLY A 22 -13.06 3.41 -4.73
N PRO A 23 -12.08 2.61 -5.16
CA PRO A 23 -10.79 3.16 -5.60
C PRO A 23 -10.95 4.00 -6.87
N SER A 24 -10.16 5.07 -6.99
CA SER A 24 -10.16 5.93 -8.19
C SER A 24 -9.53 5.26 -9.42
N PHE A 25 -8.75 4.21 -9.22
CA PHE A 25 -8.08 3.44 -10.26
C PHE A 25 -8.44 1.96 -10.15
N THR A 26 -8.54 1.27 -11.27
CA THR A 26 -8.71 -0.18 -11.31
C THR A 26 -7.54 -0.91 -10.65
N LEU A 27 -7.66 -2.21 -10.41
CA LEU A 27 -6.56 -3.01 -9.88
C LEU A 27 -5.33 -2.94 -10.79
N ASP A 28 -5.53 -3.11 -12.10
CA ASP A 28 -4.43 -3.13 -13.07
C ASP A 28 -3.74 -1.76 -13.17
N GLU A 29 -4.50 -0.66 -13.21
CA GLU A 29 -3.96 0.70 -13.15
C GLU A 29 -3.12 0.92 -11.88
N ARG A 30 -3.58 0.43 -10.72
CA ARG A 30 -2.84 0.57 -9.46
C ARG A 30 -1.55 -0.24 -9.45
N ILE A 31 -1.56 -1.44 -10.03
CA ILE A 31 -0.37 -2.27 -10.19
C ILE A 31 0.65 -1.56 -11.08
N ASP A 32 0.22 -1.03 -12.22
CA ASP A 32 1.09 -0.32 -13.16
C ASP A 32 1.68 0.95 -12.55
N LEU A 33 0.89 1.75 -11.88
CA LEU A 33 1.36 2.95 -11.17
C LEU A 33 2.37 2.60 -10.07
N ALA A 34 2.11 1.53 -9.31
CA ALA A 34 3.04 1.08 -8.29
C ALA A 34 4.35 0.57 -8.89
N ARG A 35 4.31 -0.20 -9.98
CA ARG A 35 5.51 -0.66 -10.70
C ARG A 35 6.35 0.50 -11.21
N GLN A 36 5.72 1.50 -11.82
CA GLN A 36 6.43 2.69 -12.31
C GLN A 36 7.04 3.50 -11.16
N ALA A 37 6.29 3.71 -10.07
CA ALA A 37 6.76 4.47 -8.91
C ALA A 37 7.90 3.77 -8.14
N LEU A 38 7.99 2.44 -8.22
CA LEU A 38 8.96 1.64 -7.47
C LEU A 38 10.08 1.06 -8.34
N ALA A 39 10.12 1.38 -9.64
CA ALA A 39 11.05 0.79 -10.61
C ALA A 39 12.53 0.99 -10.26
N GLY A 40 12.87 2.02 -9.48
CA GLY A 40 14.25 2.29 -9.04
C GLY A 40 14.69 1.56 -7.78
N ILE A 41 13.82 0.75 -7.15
CA ILE A 41 14.11 0.10 -5.87
C ILE A 41 14.39 -1.39 -6.11
N ALA A 42 15.64 -1.80 -5.88
CA ALA A 42 16.05 -3.19 -6.05
C ALA A 42 15.34 -4.13 -5.05
N GLY A 43 15.09 -5.37 -5.45
CA GLY A 43 14.47 -6.39 -4.60
C GLY A 43 12.97 -6.20 -4.34
N VAL A 44 12.32 -5.28 -5.06
CA VAL A 44 10.89 -4.97 -4.93
C VAL A 44 10.10 -5.53 -6.12
N GLU A 45 9.06 -6.28 -5.84
CA GLU A 45 8.07 -6.76 -6.81
C GLU A 45 6.70 -6.15 -6.51
N VAL A 46 5.85 -5.97 -7.54
CA VAL A 46 4.46 -5.53 -7.37
C VAL A 46 3.52 -6.59 -7.91
N VAL A 47 2.64 -7.09 -7.05
CA VAL A 47 1.69 -8.16 -7.38
C VAL A 47 0.27 -7.77 -6.93
N GLY A 48 -0.71 -7.96 -7.81
CA GLY A 48 -2.13 -7.81 -7.47
C GLY A 48 -2.72 -9.10 -6.92
N TYR A 49 -3.71 -9.01 -6.03
CA TYR A 49 -4.44 -10.19 -5.56
C TYR A 49 -5.93 -9.91 -5.34
N ARG A 50 -6.75 -10.99 -5.48
CA ARG A 50 -8.22 -10.97 -5.39
C ARG A 50 -8.77 -12.00 -4.39
N VAL A 51 -7.89 -12.64 -3.64
CA VAL A 51 -8.22 -13.68 -2.66
C VAL A 51 -8.06 -13.15 -1.24
N LEU A 52 -8.33 -13.96 -0.24
CA LEU A 52 -8.03 -13.61 1.15
C LEU A 52 -6.53 -13.37 1.32
N LEU A 53 -6.15 -12.36 2.10
CA LEU A 53 -4.73 -12.03 2.33
C LEU A 53 -3.93 -13.23 2.84
N ALA A 54 -4.51 -14.02 3.74
CA ALA A 54 -3.86 -15.21 4.29
C ALA A 54 -3.50 -16.25 3.21
N ASP A 55 -4.41 -16.48 2.25
CA ASP A 55 -4.17 -17.42 1.16
C ASP A 55 -3.10 -16.89 0.21
N PHE A 56 -3.17 -15.60 -0.13
CA PHE A 56 -2.16 -14.96 -0.95
C PHE A 56 -0.76 -14.99 -0.31
N VAL A 57 -0.66 -14.75 1.00
CA VAL A 57 0.62 -14.81 1.73
C VAL A 57 1.20 -16.23 1.73
N ARG A 58 0.35 -17.27 1.85
CA ARG A 58 0.77 -18.67 1.72
C ARG A 58 1.28 -19.00 0.32
N GLU A 59 0.56 -18.56 -0.71
CA GLU A 59 0.97 -18.76 -2.12
C GLU A 59 2.34 -18.12 -2.40
N LEU A 60 2.63 -16.97 -1.80
CA LEU A 60 3.93 -16.31 -1.90
C LEU A 60 5.04 -16.98 -1.09
N GLY A 61 4.69 -17.84 -0.14
CA GLY A 61 5.65 -18.39 0.84
C GLY A 61 6.27 -17.32 1.74
N ALA A 62 5.55 -16.23 2.00
CA ALA A 62 6.06 -15.12 2.80
C ALA A 62 5.88 -15.38 4.30
N GLY A 63 6.95 -15.19 5.08
CA GLY A 63 6.91 -15.30 6.55
C GLY A 63 6.62 -13.99 7.27
N VAL A 64 6.54 -12.86 6.56
CA VAL A 64 6.31 -11.54 7.13
C VAL A 64 5.27 -10.78 6.34
N ILE A 65 4.30 -10.19 7.05
CA ILE A 65 3.35 -9.19 6.52
C ILE A 65 3.77 -7.84 7.08
N LEU A 66 4.24 -6.94 6.20
CA LEU A 66 4.66 -5.61 6.62
C LEU A 66 3.53 -4.59 6.41
N ARG A 67 3.21 -3.82 7.44
CA ARG A 67 2.16 -2.81 7.44
C ARG A 67 2.70 -1.44 7.84
N GLY A 68 2.12 -0.38 7.28
CA GLY A 68 2.37 0.99 7.72
C GLY A 68 1.44 1.39 8.86
N LEU A 69 1.97 2.08 9.86
CA LEU A 69 1.21 2.60 10.99
C LEU A 69 1.45 4.12 11.11
N ARG A 70 0.46 4.95 10.73
CA ARG A 70 0.62 6.41 10.62
C ARG A 70 0.22 7.16 11.89
N ALA A 71 -0.88 6.76 12.53
CA ALA A 71 -1.48 7.49 13.63
C ALA A 71 -2.16 6.54 14.62
N VAL A 72 -2.49 7.08 15.79
CA VAL A 72 -3.24 6.34 16.84
C VAL A 72 -4.57 5.80 16.29
N SER A 73 -5.24 6.56 15.43
CA SER A 73 -6.50 6.13 14.77
C SER A 73 -6.35 4.91 13.86
N ASP A 74 -5.17 4.66 13.30
CA ASP A 74 -4.90 3.48 12.49
C ASP A 74 -4.54 2.26 13.38
N PHE A 75 -4.03 2.49 14.57
CA PHE A 75 -3.46 1.46 15.45
C PHE A 75 -4.47 0.39 15.81
N GLU A 76 -5.66 0.76 16.25
CA GLU A 76 -6.68 -0.20 16.67
C GLU A 76 -7.07 -1.15 15.54
N TYR A 77 -7.35 -0.60 14.36
CA TYR A 77 -7.69 -1.40 13.18
C TYR A 77 -6.53 -2.31 12.75
N GLU A 78 -5.32 -1.79 12.67
CA GLU A 78 -4.13 -2.56 12.28
C GLU A 78 -3.80 -3.65 13.30
N PHE A 79 -3.98 -3.39 14.59
CA PHE A 79 -3.79 -4.36 15.65
C PHE A 79 -4.82 -5.51 15.57
N GLN A 80 -6.09 -5.19 15.33
CA GLN A 80 -7.15 -6.17 15.12
C GLN A 80 -6.85 -7.03 13.89
N LEU A 81 -6.42 -6.40 12.79
CA LEU A 81 -6.05 -7.09 11.56
C LEU A 81 -4.84 -8.02 11.77
N ALA A 82 -3.82 -7.57 12.49
CA ALA A 82 -2.66 -8.40 12.82
C ALA A 82 -3.05 -9.62 13.67
N SER A 83 -3.93 -9.43 14.63
CA SER A 83 -4.46 -10.53 15.48
C SER A 83 -5.26 -11.54 14.65
N MET A 84 -6.07 -11.06 13.72
CA MET A 84 -6.82 -11.93 12.80
C MET A 84 -5.89 -12.68 11.84
N ASN A 85 -4.88 -12.01 11.29
CA ASN A 85 -3.89 -12.65 10.43
C ASN A 85 -3.12 -13.73 11.17
N ARG A 86 -2.73 -13.50 12.43
CA ARG A 86 -2.06 -14.53 13.25
C ARG A 86 -2.93 -15.77 13.45
N HIS A 87 -4.24 -15.61 13.55
CA HIS A 87 -5.19 -16.73 13.63
C HIS A 87 -5.31 -17.47 12.29
N LEU A 88 -5.39 -16.73 11.18
CA LEU A 88 -5.61 -17.29 9.84
C LEU A 88 -4.33 -17.87 9.21
N ILE A 89 -3.18 -17.28 9.51
CA ILE A 89 -1.87 -17.67 8.96
C ILE A 89 -0.78 -17.58 10.06
N PRO A 90 -0.75 -18.56 10.98
CA PRO A 90 0.19 -18.55 12.11
C PRO A 90 1.67 -18.65 11.70
N GLU A 91 1.95 -19.07 10.47
CA GLU A 91 3.28 -19.16 9.87
C GLU A 91 3.87 -17.80 9.41
N ALA A 92 3.06 -16.73 9.39
CA ALA A 92 3.52 -15.39 9.02
C ALA A 92 3.30 -14.39 10.17
N GLU A 93 4.32 -13.57 10.46
CA GLU A 93 4.22 -12.53 11.49
C GLU A 93 3.93 -11.16 10.87
N THR A 94 3.12 -10.35 11.55
CA THR A 94 2.84 -8.97 11.12
C THR A 94 3.79 -8.00 11.80
N LEU A 95 4.52 -7.22 11.01
CA LEU A 95 5.41 -6.17 11.45
C LEU A 95 4.88 -4.80 11.03
N PHE A 96 5.19 -3.77 11.82
CA PHE A 96 4.77 -2.41 11.54
C PHE A 96 5.96 -1.49 11.32
N LEU A 97 5.88 -0.62 10.31
CA LEU A 97 6.77 0.53 10.14
C LEU A 97 5.98 1.83 10.26
N THR A 98 6.55 2.76 11.00
CA THR A 98 6.03 4.13 11.07
C THR A 98 6.53 4.95 9.86
N PRO A 99 5.74 5.90 9.33
CA PRO A 99 6.19 6.81 8.29
C PRO A 99 7.23 7.80 8.85
N ALA A 100 7.90 8.52 7.97
CA ALA A 100 8.59 9.74 8.38
C ALA A 100 7.56 10.78 8.84
N GLU A 101 7.94 11.61 9.81
CA GLU A 101 7.02 12.55 10.49
C GLU A 101 6.25 13.45 9.52
N GLN A 102 6.92 13.98 8.50
CA GLN A 102 6.31 14.84 7.49
C GLN A 102 5.21 14.15 6.64
N TRP A 103 5.12 12.82 6.66
CA TRP A 103 4.13 12.05 5.90
C TRP A 103 3.02 11.45 6.75
N SER A 104 3.06 11.64 8.07
CA SER A 104 2.13 11.00 9.01
C SER A 104 0.67 11.43 8.82
N PHE A 105 0.42 12.65 8.34
CA PHE A 105 -0.92 13.19 8.11
C PHE A 105 -1.53 12.81 6.76
N ILE A 106 -0.75 12.21 5.83
CA ILE A 106 -1.20 11.93 4.46
C ILE A 106 -1.99 10.62 4.41
N SER A 107 -3.17 10.68 3.79
CA SER A 107 -3.96 9.51 3.45
C SER A 107 -4.34 9.51 1.97
N SER A 108 -4.56 8.33 1.42
CA SER A 108 -5.03 8.20 0.03
C SER A 108 -6.41 8.86 -0.19
N SER A 109 -7.26 8.91 0.84
CA SER A 109 -8.56 9.57 0.78
C SER A 109 -8.40 11.08 0.66
N LEU A 110 -7.55 11.67 1.50
CA LEU A 110 -7.26 13.10 1.44
C LEU A 110 -6.64 13.50 0.09
N VAL A 111 -5.65 12.75 -0.39
CA VAL A 111 -5.02 13.02 -1.69
C VAL A 111 -6.04 12.97 -2.83
N ARG A 112 -6.91 11.97 -2.86
CA ARG A 112 -7.95 11.84 -3.89
C ARG A 112 -8.99 12.95 -3.82
N GLU A 113 -9.37 13.36 -2.62
CA GLU A 113 -10.31 14.46 -2.40
C GLU A 113 -9.75 15.76 -2.93
N VAL A 114 -8.53 16.13 -2.52
CA VAL A 114 -7.87 17.35 -3.00
C VAL A 114 -7.70 17.34 -4.52
N ALA A 115 -7.24 16.24 -5.10
CA ALA A 115 -7.06 16.13 -6.54
C ALA A 115 -8.39 16.22 -7.31
N ARG A 116 -9.47 15.65 -6.78
CA ARG A 116 -10.82 15.73 -7.39
C ARG A 116 -11.34 17.16 -7.50
N PHE A 117 -10.99 18.02 -6.57
CA PHE A 117 -11.35 19.44 -6.58
C PHE A 117 -10.29 20.33 -7.26
N GLY A 118 -9.36 19.74 -8.02
CA GLY A 118 -8.35 20.46 -8.79
C GLY A 118 -7.17 20.98 -7.96
N GLY A 119 -7.03 20.55 -6.70
CA GLY A 119 -5.92 20.94 -5.85
C GLY A 119 -4.63 20.22 -6.24
N ASP A 120 -3.48 20.88 -6.05
CA ASP A 120 -2.16 20.33 -6.33
C ASP A 120 -1.73 19.35 -5.22
N VAL A 121 -1.52 18.10 -5.59
CA VAL A 121 -0.99 17.04 -4.71
C VAL A 121 0.37 16.52 -5.15
N SER A 122 1.06 17.22 -6.07
CA SER A 122 2.35 16.79 -6.64
C SER A 122 3.45 16.57 -5.58
N GLY A 123 3.41 17.32 -4.48
CA GLY A 123 4.34 17.16 -3.35
C GLY A 123 4.10 15.93 -2.47
N PHE A 124 2.98 15.22 -2.66
CA PHE A 124 2.56 14.09 -1.80
C PHE A 124 2.52 12.75 -2.51
N VAL A 125 2.67 12.74 -3.83
CA VAL A 125 2.61 11.52 -4.65
C VAL A 125 3.75 11.49 -5.66
N HIS A 126 4.09 10.29 -6.12
CA HIS A 126 5.07 10.13 -7.19
C HIS A 126 4.56 10.80 -8.49
N PRO A 127 5.44 11.41 -9.34
CA PRO A 127 5.03 12.12 -10.55
C PRO A 127 4.10 11.32 -11.49
N VAL A 128 4.33 10.02 -11.65
CA VAL A 128 3.45 9.17 -12.47
C VAL A 128 2.03 9.07 -11.90
N VAL A 129 1.90 9.08 -10.57
CA VAL A 129 0.59 9.06 -9.89
C VAL A 129 -0.10 10.40 -10.04
N TRP A 130 0.65 11.51 -9.90
CA TRP A 130 0.11 12.85 -10.13
C TRP A 130 -0.45 13.01 -11.54
N ALA A 131 0.31 12.63 -12.56
CA ALA A 131 -0.17 12.68 -13.94
C ALA A 131 -1.42 11.80 -14.17
N ALA A 132 -1.52 10.66 -13.51
CA ALA A 132 -2.70 9.79 -13.57
C ALA A 132 -3.93 10.42 -12.88
N LEU A 133 -3.75 11.07 -11.73
CA LEU A 133 -4.82 11.77 -11.01
C LEU A 133 -5.36 12.96 -11.83
N GLN A 134 -4.48 13.74 -12.44
CA GLN A 134 -4.87 14.83 -13.33
C GLN A 134 -5.74 14.33 -14.50
N ARG A 135 -5.35 13.26 -15.16
CA ARG A 135 -6.18 12.66 -16.25
C ARG A 135 -7.50 12.08 -15.76
N ARG A 136 -7.53 11.56 -14.53
CA ARG A 136 -8.73 10.92 -13.96
C ARG A 136 -9.80 11.94 -13.56
N PHE A 137 -9.39 13.13 -13.13
CA PHE A 137 -10.28 14.15 -12.59
C PHE A 137 -10.36 15.43 -13.45
N ALA A 138 -9.75 15.42 -14.65
CA ALA A 138 -9.87 16.47 -15.66
C ALA A 138 -11.30 16.59 -16.18
#